data_4526718f985d027ae8fdac824ab9010a
#
_entry.id   4526718f985d027ae8fdac824ab9010a
#
_cell.length_a   1.000
_cell.length_b   1.000
_cell.length_c   1.000
_cell.angle_alpha   90.00
_cell.angle_beta   90.00
_cell.angle_gamma   90.00
#
_symmetry.space_group_name_H-M   'P 1'
#
loop_
_entity.id
_entity.type
_entity.pdbx_description
1 polymer ?
#
loop_
_entity_poly.entity_id
_entity_poly.type
_entity_poly.pdbx_seq_one_letter_code
_entity_poly.pdbx_strand_id
1 'polypeptide(L)'
;TDITNQVQTTGNGTYTLSDLDLTPWVPYYFQNRTNFGGWAIIVIYKNNALPLNQLNVYDGFQVIPNQILITLNSLNVIDNQNSKIGFLAWEGDVDIANGESLFINNNPISNPPLNPVSNAFNGTNSFTNASNLYNMDLDVYDLENNIQIGDTSANIRMTSSQDIVMINAIVTKLNSQLPDAVIAIDRVSTECNSRAVTLHYTVSNFEATADIPAHIPIAIYLNGTYIQSTQTQNLIPIDGSESGAVLINLPEGVTSPFE
;
A
#
# COMPACT_ATOMS: atom_id res chain seq x y z
N THR A 1 5.04 -20.00 -0.92
CA THR A 1 5.10 -20.52 0.47
C THR A 1 5.02 -19.35 1.43
N ASP A 2 4.16 -19.45 2.44
CA ASP A 2 4.07 -18.46 3.51
C ASP A 2 5.24 -18.66 4.50
N ILE A 3 6.04 -17.60 4.68
CA ILE A 3 7.18 -17.56 5.59
C ILE A 3 7.01 -16.49 6.69
N THR A 4 5.79 -16.06 6.95
CA THR A 4 5.47 -14.99 7.90
C THR A 4 6.10 -15.24 9.28
N ASN A 5 5.96 -16.44 9.82
CA ASN A 5 6.53 -16.78 11.13
C ASN A 5 8.06 -16.70 11.16
N GLN A 6 8.73 -17.10 10.07
CA GLN A 6 10.19 -16.99 9.96
C GLN A 6 10.61 -15.52 9.92
N VAL A 7 9.91 -14.71 9.11
CA VAL A 7 10.20 -13.28 8.99
C VAL A 7 9.94 -12.55 10.31
N GLN A 8 8.83 -12.85 11.01
CA GLN A 8 8.53 -12.27 12.31
C GLN A 8 9.56 -12.63 13.39
N THR A 9 10.12 -13.84 13.32
CA THR A 9 11.12 -14.31 14.29
C THR A 9 12.52 -13.76 13.97
N THR A 10 12.91 -13.75 12.71
CA THR A 10 14.26 -13.37 12.27
C THR A 10 14.39 -11.84 12.12
N GLY A 11 13.32 -11.16 11.74
CA GLY A 11 13.35 -9.72 11.42
C GLY A 11 14.35 -9.41 10.30
N ASN A 12 15.09 -8.32 10.44
CA ASN A 12 16.17 -8.00 9.53
C ASN A 12 17.33 -8.98 9.75
N GLY A 13 17.69 -9.76 8.73
CA GLY A 13 18.70 -10.77 8.86
C GLY A 13 18.97 -11.50 7.54
N THR A 14 19.73 -12.58 7.64
CA THR A 14 20.04 -13.42 6.48
C THR A 14 19.03 -14.55 6.37
N TYR A 15 18.42 -14.68 5.21
CA TYR A 15 17.53 -15.77 4.84
C TYR A 15 18.25 -16.69 3.85
N THR A 16 18.31 -17.98 4.16
CA THR A 16 18.87 -18.98 3.26
C THR A 16 17.74 -19.70 2.56
N LEU A 17 17.74 -19.64 1.24
CA LEU A 17 16.79 -20.31 0.37
C LEU A 17 17.54 -21.44 -0.34
N SER A 18 16.98 -22.64 -0.33
CA SER A 18 17.63 -23.85 -0.83
C SER A 18 16.65 -24.79 -1.51
N ASP A 19 17.16 -25.90 -1.99
CA ASP A 19 16.41 -27.01 -2.57
C ASP A 19 15.68 -26.70 -3.90
N LEU A 20 16.14 -25.67 -4.65
CA LEU A 20 15.73 -25.45 -6.02
C LEU A 20 16.61 -26.32 -6.94
N ASP A 21 16.16 -27.53 -7.25
CA ASP A 21 16.88 -28.44 -8.15
C ASP A 21 16.54 -28.13 -9.61
N LEU A 22 17.45 -27.47 -10.29
CA LEU A 22 17.36 -27.18 -11.73
C LEU A 22 18.07 -28.24 -12.58
N THR A 23 18.76 -29.19 -11.99
CA THR A 23 19.56 -30.20 -12.72
C THR A 23 18.79 -30.93 -13.81
N PRO A 24 17.52 -31.35 -13.59
CA PRO A 24 16.74 -32.02 -14.63
C PRO A 24 16.42 -31.15 -15.86
N TRP A 25 16.43 -29.82 -15.69
CA TRP A 25 15.99 -28.87 -16.72
C TRP A 25 17.15 -28.26 -17.52
N VAL A 26 18.35 -28.20 -16.94
CA VAL A 26 19.55 -27.63 -17.59
C VAL A 26 19.78 -28.19 -19.00
N PRO A 27 19.67 -29.51 -19.27
CA PRO A 27 19.94 -30.03 -20.60
C PRO A 27 19.00 -29.51 -21.70
N TYR A 28 17.79 -29.10 -21.34
CA TYR A 28 16.78 -28.63 -22.29
C TYR A 28 16.95 -27.15 -22.66
N TYR A 29 17.48 -26.35 -21.74
CA TYR A 29 17.50 -24.88 -21.88
C TYR A 29 18.91 -24.33 -22.05
N PHE A 30 19.95 -25.09 -21.73
CA PHE A 30 21.35 -24.64 -21.75
C PHE A 30 21.79 -24.07 -23.09
N GLN A 31 21.36 -24.65 -24.20
CA GLN A 31 21.73 -24.19 -25.54
C GLN A 31 21.10 -22.85 -25.92
N ASN A 32 19.98 -22.51 -25.31
CA ASN A 32 19.24 -21.29 -25.57
C ASN A 32 19.64 -20.14 -24.62
N ARG A 33 20.57 -20.39 -23.71
CA ARG A 33 20.99 -19.45 -22.66
C ARG A 33 19.85 -18.92 -21.79
N THR A 34 18.80 -19.68 -21.63
CA THR A 34 17.60 -19.34 -20.86
C THR A 34 17.53 -20.07 -19.51
N ASN A 35 18.67 -20.57 -19.03
CA ASN A 35 18.74 -21.24 -17.73
C ASN A 35 19.00 -20.22 -16.63
N PHE A 36 17.99 -19.92 -15.87
CA PHE A 36 18.14 -19.19 -14.63
C PHE A 36 17.20 -19.79 -13.57
N GLY A 37 17.45 -19.47 -12.34
CA GLY A 37 16.60 -19.80 -11.23
C GLY A 37 16.91 -18.85 -10.08
N GLY A 38 15.86 -18.50 -9.35
CA GLY A 38 16.00 -17.53 -8.27
C GLY A 38 14.85 -17.60 -7.29
N TRP A 39 14.98 -16.80 -6.26
CA TRP A 39 14.04 -16.67 -5.19
C TRP A 39 13.68 -15.21 -5.00
N ALA A 40 12.43 -14.96 -4.64
CA ALA A 40 11.99 -13.67 -4.20
C ALA A 40 11.16 -13.80 -2.92
N ILE A 41 11.29 -12.83 -2.03
CA ILE A 41 10.48 -12.70 -0.83
C ILE A 41 9.77 -11.36 -0.90
N ILE A 42 8.44 -11.38 -0.76
CA ILE A 42 7.63 -10.17 -0.62
C ILE A 42 7.21 -10.08 0.84
N VAL A 43 7.60 -8.98 1.50
CA VAL A 43 7.26 -8.72 2.90
C VAL A 43 6.36 -7.50 2.99
N ILE A 44 5.16 -7.70 3.51
CA ILE A 44 4.23 -6.61 3.84
C ILE A 44 4.28 -6.40 5.34
N TYR A 45 4.54 -5.17 5.77
CA TYR A 45 4.66 -4.85 7.19
C TYR A 45 3.96 -3.53 7.53
N LYS A 46 3.52 -3.40 8.78
CA LYS A 46 3.06 -2.13 9.33
C LYS A 46 4.21 -1.45 10.08
N ASN A 47 4.34 -0.15 9.87
CA ASN A 47 5.24 0.71 10.64
C ASN A 47 4.52 2.03 10.93
N ASN A 48 4.34 2.35 12.20
CA ASN A 48 3.61 3.55 12.64
C ASN A 48 4.32 4.88 12.29
N ALA A 49 5.61 4.81 11.91
CA ALA A 49 6.34 5.98 11.39
C ALA A 49 6.12 6.23 9.88
N LEU A 50 5.33 5.39 9.21
CA LEU A 50 5.05 5.50 7.78
C LEU A 50 3.56 5.74 7.56
N PRO A 51 3.18 6.56 6.57
CA PRO A 51 1.78 6.76 6.20
C PRO A 51 1.14 5.44 5.78
N LEU A 52 -0.13 5.26 6.12
CA LEU A 52 -0.92 4.14 5.59
C LEU A 52 -1.07 4.26 4.09
N ASN A 53 -0.92 3.12 3.42
CA ASN A 53 -1.12 3.00 1.99
C ASN A 53 -1.95 1.76 1.69
N GLN A 54 -2.73 1.81 0.62
CA GLN A 54 -3.28 0.61 0.02
C GLN A 54 -2.16 -0.08 -0.76
N LEU A 55 -1.89 -1.33 -0.42
CA LEU A 55 -0.96 -2.20 -1.14
C LEU A 55 -1.75 -3.33 -1.80
N ASN A 56 -1.58 -3.50 -3.10
CA ASN A 56 -2.09 -4.64 -3.82
C ASN A 56 -0.90 -5.45 -4.35
N VAL A 57 -0.89 -6.75 -4.07
CA VAL A 57 0.13 -7.68 -4.57
C VAL A 57 -0.54 -8.64 -5.54
N TYR A 58 -0.05 -8.65 -6.76
CA TYR A 58 -0.49 -9.55 -7.82
C TYR A 58 0.62 -10.57 -8.04
N ASP A 59 0.40 -11.76 -7.51
CA ASP A 59 1.32 -12.90 -7.61
C ASP A 59 0.93 -13.78 -8.78
N GLY A 60 1.92 -14.26 -9.49
CA GLY A 60 1.72 -15.14 -10.63
C GLY A 60 3.01 -15.42 -11.39
N PHE A 61 2.86 -15.96 -12.59
CA PHE A 61 3.96 -16.19 -13.50
C PHE A 61 3.47 -16.15 -14.93
N GLN A 62 3.89 -15.15 -15.69
CA GLN A 62 3.54 -15.02 -17.09
C GLN A 62 4.78 -14.72 -17.93
N VAL A 63 4.87 -15.37 -19.08
CA VAL A 63 5.92 -15.16 -20.08
C VAL A 63 5.41 -14.19 -21.13
N ILE A 64 6.24 -13.22 -21.52
CA ILE A 64 5.94 -12.27 -22.58
C ILE A 64 6.47 -12.84 -23.91
N PRO A 65 5.61 -13.44 -24.77
CA PRO A 65 6.07 -13.96 -26.06
C PRO A 65 6.29 -12.86 -27.10
N ASN A 66 5.44 -11.84 -27.10
CA ASN A 66 5.50 -10.60 -27.89
C ASN A 66 4.79 -9.49 -27.15
N GLN A 67 3.64 -9.78 -26.60
CA GLN A 67 2.82 -8.88 -25.81
C GLN A 67 1.97 -9.66 -24.81
N ILE A 68 1.84 -9.13 -23.61
CA ILE A 68 0.81 -9.55 -22.65
C ILE A 68 0.01 -8.35 -22.19
N LEU A 69 -1.25 -8.63 -21.82
CA LEU A 69 -2.16 -7.66 -21.21
C LEU A 69 -2.60 -8.21 -19.86
N ILE A 70 -2.43 -7.42 -18.81
CA ILE A 70 -2.85 -7.75 -17.46
C ILE A 70 -3.77 -6.64 -16.97
N THR A 71 -4.93 -6.99 -16.43
CA THR A 71 -5.78 -6.03 -15.73
C THR A 71 -5.57 -6.18 -14.23
N LEU A 72 -5.05 -5.14 -13.60
CA LEU A 72 -4.96 -5.04 -12.15
C LEU A 72 -6.32 -4.58 -11.63
N ASN A 73 -7.01 -5.47 -10.93
CA ASN A 73 -8.30 -5.18 -10.31
C ASN A 73 -8.12 -4.81 -8.83
N SER A 74 -9.21 -4.38 -8.21
CA SER A 74 -9.26 -4.06 -6.77
C SER A 74 -8.41 -2.85 -6.38
N LEU A 75 -8.14 -1.95 -7.31
CA LEU A 75 -7.63 -0.63 -6.97
C LEU A 75 -8.73 0.20 -6.32
N ASN A 76 -8.34 1.11 -5.44
CA ASN A 76 -9.21 2.14 -4.90
C ASN A 76 -8.41 3.45 -4.90
N VAL A 77 -8.37 4.10 -6.06
CA VAL A 77 -7.59 5.33 -6.25
C VAL A 77 -8.40 6.50 -5.71
N ILE A 78 -8.18 6.85 -4.44
CA ILE A 78 -8.77 8.03 -3.80
C ILE A 78 -7.84 9.24 -3.87
N ASP A 79 -6.54 9.00 -4.09
CA ASP A 79 -5.50 9.98 -4.35
C ASP A 79 -4.43 9.31 -5.22
N ASN A 80 -4.00 9.96 -6.29
CA ASN A 80 -2.96 9.44 -7.17
C ASN A 80 -1.55 9.95 -6.84
N GLN A 81 -1.41 10.89 -5.91
CA GLN A 81 -0.12 11.45 -5.53
C GLN A 81 0.77 10.38 -4.88
N ASN A 82 2.06 10.38 -5.21
CA ASN A 82 3.03 9.40 -4.72
C ASN A 82 2.64 7.93 -4.92
N SER A 83 1.70 7.65 -5.84
CA SER A 83 1.36 6.29 -6.21
C SER A 83 2.51 5.64 -6.98
N LYS A 84 2.74 4.35 -6.71
CA LYS A 84 3.85 3.58 -7.28
C LYS A 84 3.36 2.24 -7.81
N ILE A 85 4.10 1.71 -8.80
CA ILE A 85 3.98 0.33 -9.23
C ILE A 85 5.36 -0.30 -9.29
N GLY A 86 5.51 -1.50 -8.72
CA GLY A 86 6.73 -2.28 -8.74
C GLY A 86 6.55 -3.56 -9.52
N PHE A 87 7.60 -3.98 -10.18
CA PHE A 87 7.68 -5.21 -10.95
C PHE A 87 8.84 -6.06 -10.47
N LEU A 88 8.60 -7.36 -10.34
CA LEU A 88 9.62 -8.38 -10.31
C LEU A 88 9.53 -9.18 -11.60
N ALA A 89 10.55 -9.03 -12.44
CA ALA A 89 10.66 -9.74 -13.70
C ALA A 89 11.98 -10.51 -13.77
N TRP A 90 12.01 -11.48 -14.65
CA TRP A 90 13.17 -12.35 -14.90
C TRP A 90 13.47 -12.38 -16.38
N GLU A 91 14.74 -12.58 -16.68
CA GLU A 91 15.24 -12.75 -18.04
C GLU A 91 15.20 -11.46 -18.88
N GLY A 92 15.46 -10.31 -18.27
CA GLY A 92 15.67 -9.07 -19.01
C GLY A 92 17.13 -8.87 -19.33
N ASP A 93 17.44 -8.55 -20.59
CA ASP A 93 18.81 -8.35 -21.07
C ASP A 93 19.13 -6.89 -21.37
N VAL A 94 20.24 -6.38 -20.84
CA VAL A 94 20.66 -4.99 -21.04
C VAL A 94 20.94 -4.64 -22.50
N ASP A 95 21.39 -5.61 -23.28
CA ASP A 95 21.80 -5.41 -24.68
C ASP A 95 20.69 -5.66 -25.70
N ILE A 96 19.49 -6.10 -25.26
CA ILE A 96 18.35 -6.40 -26.10
C ILE A 96 17.27 -5.32 -25.96
N ALA A 97 17.58 -4.10 -26.36
CA ALA A 97 16.66 -2.96 -26.32
C ALA A 97 15.66 -2.97 -27.50
N ASN A 98 14.91 -4.06 -27.67
CA ASN A 98 14.11 -4.29 -28.86
C ASN A 98 12.60 -4.33 -28.57
N GLY A 99 12.05 -3.17 -28.19
CA GLY A 99 10.62 -3.01 -27.93
C GLY A 99 10.16 -3.62 -26.60
N GLU A 100 11.06 -3.70 -25.63
CA GLU A 100 10.75 -4.10 -24.26
C GLU A 100 10.16 -2.93 -23.50
N SER A 101 8.88 -2.75 -23.67
CA SER A 101 8.19 -1.58 -23.16
C SER A 101 7.07 -1.94 -22.20
N LEU A 102 6.91 -1.07 -21.21
CA LEU A 102 5.88 -1.16 -20.19
C LEU A 102 4.90 0.00 -20.35
N PHE A 103 3.61 -0.32 -20.37
CA PHE A 103 2.53 0.67 -20.47
C PHE A 103 1.51 0.47 -19.38
N ILE A 104 1.04 1.57 -18.82
CA ILE A 104 -0.07 1.61 -17.88
C ILE A 104 -1.19 2.46 -18.50
N ASN A 105 -2.39 1.91 -18.62
CA ASN A 105 -3.53 2.57 -19.27
C ASN A 105 -3.18 3.18 -20.62
N ASN A 106 -2.41 2.44 -21.43
CA ASN A 106 -1.86 2.80 -22.73
C ASN A 106 -0.76 3.88 -22.74
N ASN A 107 -0.39 4.43 -21.61
CA ASN A 107 0.72 5.39 -21.51
C ASN A 107 2.02 4.63 -21.18
N PRO A 108 3.12 4.87 -21.92
CA PRO A 108 4.40 4.27 -21.61
C PRO A 108 4.92 4.78 -20.26
N ILE A 109 5.52 3.90 -19.49
CA ILE A 109 6.25 4.28 -18.28
C ILE A 109 7.74 3.94 -18.44
N SER A 110 8.59 4.74 -17.82
CA SER A 110 10.03 4.58 -17.88
C SER A 110 10.70 5.32 -16.72
N ASN A 111 11.94 4.98 -16.44
CA ASN A 111 12.76 5.61 -15.42
C ASN A 111 14.19 5.82 -15.95
N PRO A 112 14.38 6.69 -16.98
CA PRO A 112 15.69 6.90 -17.59
C PRO A 112 16.65 7.62 -16.61
N PRO A 113 17.97 7.34 -16.69
CA PRO A 113 18.60 6.47 -17.67
C PRO A 113 18.53 4.98 -17.36
N LEU A 114 18.04 4.58 -16.16
CA LEU A 114 18.07 3.20 -15.71
C LEU A 114 17.16 2.30 -16.57
N ASN A 115 15.89 2.67 -16.72
CA ASN A 115 14.90 1.94 -17.52
C ASN A 115 14.37 2.82 -18.66
N PRO A 116 14.99 2.78 -19.85
CA PRO A 116 14.48 3.47 -21.03
C PRO A 116 13.13 2.91 -21.51
N VAL A 117 12.34 3.69 -22.22
CA VAL A 117 11.02 3.27 -22.74
C VAL A 117 11.04 2.00 -23.58
N SER A 118 12.14 1.73 -24.29
CA SER A 118 12.29 0.56 -25.17
C SER A 118 13.10 -0.58 -24.55
N ASN A 119 13.52 -0.44 -23.29
CA ASN A 119 14.30 -1.44 -22.56
C ASN A 119 13.93 -1.37 -21.07
N ALA A 120 12.70 -1.72 -20.76
CA ALA A 120 12.15 -1.67 -19.41
C ALA A 120 12.61 -2.85 -18.54
N PHE A 121 13.06 -3.94 -19.17
CA PHE A 121 13.52 -5.17 -18.52
C PHE A 121 14.98 -5.41 -18.91
N ASN A 122 15.91 -4.85 -18.18
CA ASN A 122 17.31 -4.76 -18.56
C ASN A 122 18.28 -5.10 -17.44
N GLY A 123 17.85 -5.92 -16.48
CA GLY A 123 18.67 -6.40 -15.36
C GLY A 123 18.94 -5.33 -14.32
N THR A 124 17.96 -4.51 -13.98
CA THR A 124 18.12 -3.35 -13.11
C THR A 124 17.38 -3.46 -11.76
N ASN A 125 17.79 -2.61 -10.83
CA ASN A 125 17.12 -2.41 -9.56
C ASN A 125 17.02 -0.91 -9.24
N SER A 126 15.84 -0.36 -9.32
CA SER A 126 15.59 1.08 -9.10
C SER A 126 15.75 1.53 -7.65
N PHE A 127 15.68 0.64 -6.66
CA PHE A 127 15.92 0.98 -5.25
C PHE A 127 17.39 1.23 -4.94
N THR A 128 18.29 0.45 -5.57
CA THR A 128 19.72 0.56 -5.38
C THR A 128 20.43 1.30 -6.49
N ASN A 129 19.69 1.64 -7.57
CA ASN A 129 20.20 2.19 -8.81
C ASN A 129 21.29 1.29 -9.44
N ALA A 130 21.13 -0.01 -9.28
CA ALA A 130 22.04 -1.00 -9.85
C ALA A 130 21.59 -1.40 -11.26
N SER A 131 22.57 -1.70 -12.13
CA SER A 131 22.35 -2.15 -13.51
C SER A 131 23.13 -3.42 -13.82
N ASN A 132 23.25 -4.30 -12.85
CA ASN A 132 24.06 -5.52 -12.93
C ASN A 132 23.40 -6.73 -12.24
N LEU A 133 22.06 -6.75 -12.23
CA LEU A 133 21.32 -7.89 -11.68
C LEU A 133 21.20 -9.06 -12.68
N TYR A 134 21.78 -8.89 -13.85
CA TYR A 134 21.72 -9.88 -14.94
C TYR A 134 20.29 -10.19 -15.34
N ASN A 135 19.77 -11.33 -14.99
CA ASN A 135 18.47 -11.85 -15.40
C ASN A 135 17.32 -11.52 -14.44
N MET A 136 17.43 -10.46 -13.65
CA MET A 136 16.35 -10.02 -12.75
C MET A 136 16.16 -8.53 -12.82
N ASP A 137 14.91 -8.10 -12.90
CA ASP A 137 14.48 -6.71 -12.75
C ASP A 137 13.65 -6.55 -11.48
N LEU A 138 14.02 -5.57 -10.68
CA LEU A 138 13.30 -5.17 -9.48
C LEU A 138 13.10 -3.66 -9.51
N ASP A 139 12.10 -3.24 -10.27
CA ASP A 139 11.92 -1.84 -10.59
C ASP A 139 10.60 -1.27 -10.12
N VAL A 140 10.65 -0.02 -9.71
CA VAL A 140 9.50 0.76 -9.24
C VAL A 140 9.37 2.04 -10.06
N TYR A 141 8.17 2.31 -10.49
CA TYR A 141 7.81 3.47 -11.32
C TYR A 141 6.72 4.31 -10.64
N ASP A 142 6.69 5.60 -10.98
CA ASP A 142 5.60 6.49 -10.59
C ASP A 142 4.34 6.19 -11.40
N LEU A 143 3.18 6.20 -10.73
CA LEU A 143 1.86 5.99 -11.34
C LEU A 143 1.02 7.26 -11.47
N GLU A 144 1.43 8.37 -10.88
CA GLU A 144 0.63 9.59 -10.73
C GLU A 144 -0.05 10.07 -12.02
N ASN A 145 0.66 9.91 -13.15
CA ASN A 145 0.17 10.34 -14.46
C ASN A 145 -0.57 9.25 -15.25
N ASN A 146 -0.67 8.04 -14.70
CA ASN A 146 -1.19 6.88 -15.40
C ASN A 146 -2.52 6.38 -14.83
N ILE A 147 -2.87 6.81 -13.63
CA ILE A 147 -4.12 6.50 -12.94
C ILE A 147 -4.83 7.78 -12.52
N GLN A 148 -6.14 7.70 -12.32
CA GLN A 148 -6.98 8.84 -11.92
C GLN A 148 -7.78 8.50 -10.66
N ILE A 149 -8.15 9.53 -9.90
CA ILE A 149 -9.05 9.39 -8.77
C ILE A 149 -10.37 8.75 -9.26
N GLY A 150 -10.78 7.70 -8.56
CA GLY A 150 -11.95 6.88 -8.90
C GLY A 150 -11.63 5.61 -9.69
N ASP A 151 -10.39 5.42 -10.15
CA ASP A 151 -10.01 4.19 -10.83
C ASP A 151 -10.08 3.00 -9.88
N THR A 152 -10.72 1.93 -10.35
CA THR A 152 -10.83 0.64 -9.64
C THR A 152 -9.99 -0.46 -10.29
N SER A 153 -9.38 -0.16 -11.41
CA SER A 153 -8.49 -1.05 -12.16
C SER A 153 -7.48 -0.27 -12.99
N ALA A 154 -6.40 -0.93 -13.38
CA ALA A 154 -5.43 -0.42 -14.35
C ALA A 154 -5.05 -1.52 -15.34
N ASN A 155 -4.87 -1.16 -16.61
CA ASN A 155 -4.43 -2.08 -17.65
C ASN A 155 -2.93 -1.95 -17.85
N ILE A 156 -2.23 -3.06 -17.64
CA ILE A 156 -0.80 -3.19 -17.90
C ILE A 156 -0.63 -3.85 -19.25
N ARG A 157 0.18 -3.25 -20.11
CA ARG A 157 0.64 -3.86 -21.35
C ARG A 157 2.15 -3.93 -21.33
N MET A 158 2.69 -5.10 -21.49
CA MET A 158 4.12 -5.35 -21.58
C MET A 158 4.43 -5.96 -22.94
N THR A 159 5.50 -5.50 -23.55
CA THR A 159 5.94 -5.97 -24.86
C THR A 159 7.41 -6.37 -24.81
N SER A 160 7.79 -7.37 -25.60
CA SER A 160 9.15 -7.68 -25.98
C SER A 160 9.13 -8.22 -27.39
N SER A 161 10.01 -7.76 -28.25
CA SER A 161 10.05 -8.18 -29.67
C SER A 161 11.05 -9.31 -29.93
N GLN A 162 11.96 -9.53 -29.03
CA GLN A 162 13.06 -10.47 -29.24
C GLN A 162 13.35 -11.33 -28.00
N ASP A 163 13.30 -10.71 -26.83
CA ASP A 163 13.63 -11.37 -25.58
C ASP A 163 12.45 -12.07 -24.93
N ILE A 164 12.74 -13.04 -24.07
CA ILE A 164 11.75 -13.76 -23.25
C ILE A 164 11.76 -13.16 -21.87
N VAL A 165 10.80 -12.32 -21.56
CA VAL A 165 10.65 -11.74 -20.21
C VAL A 165 9.57 -12.48 -19.45
N MET A 166 9.80 -12.75 -18.17
CA MET A 166 8.88 -13.44 -17.28
C MET A 166 8.50 -12.55 -16.11
N ILE A 167 7.21 -12.25 -15.97
CA ILE A 167 6.67 -11.45 -14.86
C ILE A 167 6.25 -12.40 -13.75
N ASN A 168 6.79 -12.16 -12.55
CA ASN A 168 6.52 -12.97 -11.37
C ASN A 168 5.60 -12.25 -10.37
N ALA A 169 5.81 -10.97 -10.15
CA ALA A 169 4.95 -10.20 -9.26
C ALA A 169 4.81 -8.74 -9.70
N ILE A 170 3.65 -8.19 -9.43
CA ILE A 170 3.37 -6.75 -9.56
C ILE A 170 2.85 -6.26 -8.21
N VAL A 171 3.35 -5.13 -7.74
CA VAL A 171 2.90 -4.51 -6.50
C VAL A 171 2.49 -3.07 -6.80
N THR A 172 1.28 -2.68 -6.38
CA THR A 172 0.87 -1.27 -6.40
C THR A 172 0.84 -0.71 -4.99
N LYS A 173 1.31 0.52 -4.84
CA LYS A 173 1.20 1.34 -3.65
C LYS A 173 0.39 2.57 -3.99
N LEU A 174 -0.77 2.72 -3.35
CA LEU A 174 -1.68 3.85 -3.53
C LEU A 174 -1.86 4.57 -2.20
N ASN A 175 -2.03 5.87 -2.23
CA ASN A 175 -2.36 6.63 -1.03
C ASN A 175 -3.72 6.21 -0.49
N SER A 176 -3.79 6.11 0.83
CA SER A 176 -5.00 5.84 1.57
C SER A 176 -5.35 7.12 2.33
N GLN A 177 -6.41 7.82 1.92
CA GLN A 177 -6.90 9.01 2.63
C GLN A 177 -7.83 8.54 3.75
N LEU A 178 -7.26 8.17 4.88
CA LEU A 178 -8.00 7.68 6.04
C LEU A 178 -7.77 8.62 7.23
N PRO A 179 -8.80 9.33 7.67
CA PRO A 179 -8.76 9.98 8.98
C PRO A 179 -8.78 8.92 10.09
N ASP A 180 -8.07 9.15 11.19
CA ASP A 180 -8.10 8.29 12.38
C ASP A 180 -8.64 9.07 13.59
N ALA A 181 -9.96 9.04 13.74
CA ALA A 181 -10.66 9.76 14.79
C ALA A 181 -10.62 9.00 16.11
N VAL A 182 -9.79 9.45 17.03
CA VAL A 182 -9.73 8.96 18.41
C VAL A 182 -10.33 10.01 19.34
N ILE A 183 -11.24 9.62 20.21
CA ILE A 183 -11.85 10.50 21.23
C ILE A 183 -11.43 10.09 22.63
N ALA A 184 -11.08 11.08 23.44
CA ALA A 184 -10.83 10.90 24.87
C ALA A 184 -11.76 11.81 25.68
N ILE A 185 -12.28 11.32 26.80
CA ILE A 185 -12.97 12.15 27.80
C ILE A 185 -11.88 12.71 28.74
N ASP A 186 -11.67 14.02 28.68
CA ASP A 186 -10.65 14.70 29.46
C ASP A 186 -11.09 14.93 30.90
N ARG A 187 -12.38 15.27 31.07
CA ARG A 187 -12.94 15.64 32.35
C ARG A 187 -14.46 15.58 32.30
N VAL A 188 -15.05 15.23 33.45
CA VAL A 188 -16.49 15.34 33.72
C VAL A 188 -16.68 16.38 34.82
N SER A 189 -17.57 17.35 34.62
CA SER A 189 -17.88 18.34 35.64
C SER A 189 -19.40 18.40 35.88
N THR A 190 -19.80 18.53 37.15
CA THR A 190 -21.19 18.68 37.56
C THR A 190 -21.28 19.54 38.82
N GLU A 191 -22.43 20.16 39.04
CA GLU A 191 -22.72 20.86 40.29
C GLU A 191 -23.36 19.90 41.30
N CYS A 192 -23.23 20.19 42.60
CA CYS A 192 -23.87 19.41 43.61
C CYS A 192 -25.38 19.35 43.43
N ASN A 193 -25.94 18.16 43.52
CA ASN A 193 -27.37 17.89 43.33
C ASN A 193 -27.91 18.19 41.92
N SER A 194 -27.05 18.40 40.96
CA SER A 194 -27.43 18.56 39.56
C SER A 194 -27.39 17.21 38.84
N ARG A 195 -28.31 17.01 37.93
CA ARG A 195 -28.27 15.91 36.94
C ARG A 195 -27.66 16.38 35.61
N ALA A 196 -27.40 17.68 35.49
CA ALA A 196 -26.68 18.21 34.33
C ALA A 196 -25.18 17.99 34.50
N VAL A 197 -24.58 17.34 33.56
CA VAL A 197 -23.16 16.97 33.55
C VAL A 197 -22.53 17.50 32.28
N THR A 198 -21.41 18.19 32.42
CA THR A 198 -20.62 18.62 31.26
C THR A 198 -19.48 17.65 31.03
N LEU A 199 -19.50 17.01 29.86
CA LEU A 199 -18.38 16.21 29.36
C LEU A 199 -17.43 17.12 28.58
N HIS A 200 -16.16 17.12 28.97
CA HIS A 200 -15.08 17.73 28.18
C HIS A 200 -14.32 16.61 27.49
N TYR A 201 -14.09 16.77 26.20
CA TYR A 201 -13.46 15.76 25.38
C TYR A 201 -12.48 16.35 24.39
N THR A 202 -11.57 15.54 23.89
CA THR A 202 -10.67 15.88 22.79
C THR A 202 -10.79 14.81 21.72
N VAL A 203 -10.99 15.24 20.46
CA VAL A 203 -10.91 14.40 19.26
C VAL A 203 -9.55 14.64 18.64
N SER A 204 -8.80 13.57 18.40
CA SER A 204 -7.47 13.60 17.79
C SER A 204 -7.48 12.86 16.47
N ASN A 205 -6.61 13.27 15.55
CA ASN A 205 -6.40 12.69 14.22
C ASN A 205 -4.93 12.25 14.08
N PHE A 206 -4.47 11.37 14.98
CA PHE A 206 -3.09 10.87 14.96
C PHE A 206 -3.00 9.60 14.11
N GLU A 207 -1.81 9.30 13.60
CA GLU A 207 -1.55 8.18 12.69
C GLU A 207 -2.44 8.17 11.43
N ALA A 208 -3.05 9.29 11.09
CA ALA A 208 -3.94 9.48 9.96
C ALA A 208 -3.17 9.79 8.66
N THR A 209 -3.83 9.59 7.53
CA THR A 209 -3.34 10.01 6.20
C THR A 209 -4.27 11.01 5.51
N ALA A 210 -5.35 11.41 6.20
CA ALA A 210 -6.28 12.45 5.77
C ALA A 210 -6.80 13.25 6.96
N ASP A 211 -7.26 14.46 6.70
CA ASP A 211 -7.91 15.31 7.69
C ASP A 211 -9.29 14.73 8.08
N ILE A 212 -9.71 14.93 9.34
CA ILE A 212 -11.10 14.71 9.75
C ILE A 212 -11.90 15.94 9.29
N PRO A 213 -12.94 15.78 8.46
CA PRO A 213 -13.80 16.88 8.07
C PRO A 213 -14.48 17.55 9.28
N ALA A 214 -14.88 18.81 9.13
CA ALA A 214 -15.75 19.46 10.11
C ALA A 214 -17.10 18.75 10.22
N HIS A 215 -17.76 18.90 11.37
CA HIS A 215 -19.11 18.40 11.64
C HIS A 215 -19.25 16.87 11.66
N ILE A 216 -18.20 16.14 12.01
CA ILE A 216 -18.28 14.70 12.25
C ILE A 216 -19.09 14.44 13.54
N PRO A 217 -20.15 13.64 13.48
CA PRO A 217 -21.02 13.38 14.61
C PRO A 217 -20.31 12.52 15.68
N ILE A 218 -20.52 12.87 16.95
CA ILE A 218 -20.04 12.16 18.12
C ILE A 218 -21.24 11.67 18.91
N ALA A 219 -21.45 10.36 18.98
CA ALA A 219 -22.53 9.77 19.76
C ALA A 219 -22.09 9.57 21.22
N ILE A 220 -22.98 9.92 22.15
CA ILE A 220 -22.74 9.80 23.60
C ILE A 220 -23.63 8.70 24.14
N TYR A 221 -23.00 7.75 24.82
CA TYR A 221 -23.66 6.63 25.48
C TYR A 221 -23.45 6.70 26.99
N LEU A 222 -24.40 6.21 27.74
CA LEU A 222 -24.33 6.05 29.18
C LEU A 222 -24.70 4.60 29.52
N ASN A 223 -23.79 3.84 30.09
CA ASN A 223 -23.95 2.42 30.37
C ASN A 223 -24.50 1.64 29.15
N GLY A 224 -23.94 1.93 27.95
CA GLY A 224 -24.33 1.31 26.69
C GLY A 224 -25.63 1.85 26.06
N THR A 225 -26.33 2.78 26.71
CA THR A 225 -27.56 3.39 26.17
C THR A 225 -27.25 4.74 25.54
N TYR A 226 -27.69 4.95 24.29
CA TYR A 226 -27.57 6.24 23.61
C TYR A 226 -28.32 7.34 24.35
N ILE A 227 -27.65 8.47 24.58
CA ILE A 227 -28.21 9.65 25.25
C ILE A 227 -28.45 10.77 24.26
N GLN A 228 -27.43 11.22 23.59
CA GLN A 228 -27.47 12.29 22.61
C GLN A 228 -26.23 12.28 21.72
N SER A 229 -26.17 13.20 20.75
CA SER A 229 -24.98 13.42 19.95
C SER A 229 -24.52 14.88 20.01
N THR A 230 -23.25 15.08 19.76
CA THR A 230 -22.62 16.35 19.42
C THR A 230 -21.81 16.16 18.13
N GLN A 231 -20.95 17.09 17.75
CA GLN A 231 -20.12 16.98 16.55
C GLN A 231 -18.84 17.82 16.71
N THR A 232 -17.83 17.51 15.90
CA THR A 232 -16.66 18.41 15.71
C THR A 232 -17.12 19.70 15.06
N GLN A 233 -16.46 20.82 15.36
CA GLN A 233 -16.80 22.12 14.79
C GLN A 233 -15.95 22.46 13.58
N ASN A 234 -14.70 22.06 13.61
CA ASN A 234 -13.69 22.43 12.63
C ASN A 234 -13.14 21.18 11.92
N LEU A 235 -12.46 21.39 10.80
CA LEU A 235 -11.58 20.39 10.22
C LEU A 235 -10.43 20.13 11.20
N ILE A 236 -10.10 18.87 11.47
CA ILE A 236 -8.96 18.47 12.30
C ILE A 236 -7.89 17.92 11.36
N PRO A 237 -6.78 18.63 11.19
CA PRO A 237 -5.71 18.18 10.29
C PRO A 237 -5.02 16.93 10.81
N ILE A 238 -4.22 16.29 9.93
CA ILE A 238 -3.32 15.21 10.33
C ILE A 238 -2.46 15.68 11.51
N ASP A 239 -2.27 14.82 12.51
CA ASP A 239 -1.58 15.08 13.77
C ASP A 239 -2.19 16.23 14.61
N GLY A 240 -3.39 16.68 14.26
CA GLY A 240 -4.15 17.69 14.96
C GLY A 240 -5.14 17.16 15.98
N SER A 241 -5.74 18.07 16.72
CA SER A 241 -6.84 17.75 17.64
C SER A 241 -7.78 18.92 17.82
N GLU A 242 -9.03 18.63 18.24
CA GLU A 242 -10.05 19.59 18.64
C GLU A 242 -10.61 19.21 20.00
N SER A 243 -10.61 20.15 20.95
CA SER A 243 -11.27 19.96 22.24
C SER A 243 -12.68 20.54 22.21
N GLY A 244 -13.62 19.83 22.81
CA GLY A 244 -15.01 20.23 22.92
C GLY A 244 -15.60 20.01 24.29
N ALA A 245 -16.80 20.53 24.50
CA ALA A 245 -17.59 20.26 25.69
C ALA A 245 -19.08 20.12 25.32
N VAL A 246 -19.74 19.20 25.99
CA VAL A 246 -21.17 18.95 25.78
C VAL A 246 -21.89 18.77 27.11
N LEU A 247 -23.01 19.45 27.26
CA LEU A 247 -23.91 19.30 28.41
C LEU A 247 -24.85 18.14 28.16
N ILE A 248 -24.89 17.17 29.06
CA ILE A 248 -25.85 16.07 29.07
C ILE A 248 -26.70 16.12 30.33
N ASN A 249 -27.95 15.69 30.22
CA ASN A 249 -28.83 15.48 31.38
C ASN A 249 -28.93 13.98 31.67
N LEU A 250 -28.44 13.57 32.82
CA LEU A 250 -28.50 12.17 33.23
C LEU A 250 -29.97 11.73 33.41
N PRO A 251 -30.37 10.59 32.83
CA PRO A 251 -31.73 10.01 33.06
C PRO A 251 -32.00 9.70 34.53
N GLU A 252 -33.29 9.68 34.89
CA GLU A 252 -33.69 9.28 36.27
C GLU A 252 -33.21 7.85 36.59
N GLY A 253 -32.85 7.62 37.85
CA GLY A 253 -32.38 6.33 38.30
C GLY A 253 -30.90 6.00 38.06
N VAL A 254 -30.16 6.86 37.31
CA VAL A 254 -28.71 6.69 37.17
C VAL A 254 -28.01 7.13 38.46
N THR A 255 -27.20 6.23 39.01
CA THR A 255 -26.36 6.45 40.19
C THR A 255 -24.90 6.20 39.85
N SER A 256 -24.00 6.91 40.52
CA SER A 256 -22.54 6.69 40.36
C SER A 256 -22.12 5.33 40.98
N PRO A 257 -21.13 4.61 40.40
CA PRO A 257 -20.39 4.97 39.19
C PRO A 257 -21.20 4.64 37.93
N PHE A 258 -20.93 5.38 36.85
CA PHE A 258 -21.48 5.13 35.51
C PHE A 258 -20.37 5.26 34.45
N GLU A 259 -20.54 4.57 33.33
CA GLU A 259 -19.62 4.56 32.18
C GLU A 259 -20.23 5.26 30.93
#